data_03d0c33ba2799f584ce3ad5740631fc9
#
_entry.id   03d0c33ba2799f584ce3ad5740631fc9
#
_cell.length_a   1.000
_cell.length_b   1.000
_cell.length_c   1.000
_cell.angle_alpha   90.00
_cell.angle_beta   90.00
_cell.angle_gamma   90.00
#
_symmetry.space_group_name_H-M   'P 1'
#
loop_
_entity.id
_entity.type
_entity.pdbx_description
1 polymer ?
#
loop_
_entity_poly.entity_id
_entity_poly.type
_entity_poly.pdbx_seq_one_letter_code
_entity_poly.pdbx_strand_id
1 'polypeptide(L)'
;MKRAISCELMEWKTKSNRMPLLLYGARQVGKTHIIREFGKEHYKNMAYVNLETDPIASTWFDDNIDPKRIIMLLEAHIKSRIVPEETLIVFDEVQSCERALTSLKYFNENAPEYHIIAAGSLLGVAIKRENYSFPVGNVESKTLHPFTFEEFLWSQNEDILVEEIIAAFKANAPLHPSLHKRASDLYKIYLIVGGMPASILEYINTGSLVTVPGVQNGIINDYIADMAKYASDSEAIKIRAAYNSVPAQLAKENRKFQYKVIQRGGSSSIFGDAIDWLETARVVNKCYNLTTLEMPLEVYKDFTNFKLYMSDTGLLTMTSRTPQEIILNLTETDNRFLGAIAENYVAQHFAAHDKSLLYWRSESKSGGQAEIDFVLQEGTDIIPVEVKAGERVASRSLSVFVKRFKPPYSIRISAKNFGFENEIKSVPLYAAFCI
;
A
#
# COMPACT_ATOMS: atom_id res chain seq x y z
N MET A 1 8.63 -15.78 -3.28
CA MET A 1 7.17 -15.72 -2.95
C MET A 1 6.44 -15.01 -4.08
N LYS A 2 5.32 -15.58 -4.57
CA LYS A 2 4.51 -15.01 -5.67
C LYS A 2 3.97 -13.63 -5.32
N ARG A 3 4.03 -12.68 -6.26
CA ARG A 3 3.54 -11.30 -6.11
C ARG A 3 2.68 -10.93 -7.32
N ALA A 4 1.60 -10.21 -7.09
CA ALA A 4 0.70 -9.74 -8.15
C ALA A 4 1.43 -8.83 -9.15
N ILE A 5 2.33 -7.99 -8.70
CA ILE A 5 3.13 -7.09 -9.55
C ILE A 5 3.97 -7.83 -10.61
N SER A 6 4.25 -9.14 -10.44
CA SER A 6 4.99 -9.92 -11.45
C SER A 6 4.27 -9.93 -12.80
N CYS A 7 2.93 -9.97 -12.82
CA CYS A 7 2.13 -9.86 -14.04
C CYS A 7 2.31 -8.50 -14.71
N GLU A 8 2.29 -7.42 -13.91
CA GLU A 8 2.47 -6.05 -14.40
C GLU A 8 3.88 -5.80 -14.95
N LEU A 9 4.91 -6.42 -14.33
CA LEU A 9 6.28 -6.37 -14.84
C LEU A 9 6.41 -7.12 -16.18
N MET A 10 5.69 -8.22 -16.36
CA MET A 10 5.64 -8.92 -17.64
C MET A 10 4.93 -8.11 -18.72
N GLU A 11 3.80 -7.48 -18.39
CA GLU A 11 3.12 -6.55 -19.29
C GLU A 11 4.04 -5.40 -19.70
N TRP A 12 4.72 -4.78 -18.73
CA TRP A 12 5.71 -3.72 -18.99
C TRP A 12 6.82 -4.22 -19.93
N LYS A 13 7.38 -5.41 -19.69
CA LYS A 13 8.45 -5.98 -20.53
C LYS A 13 8.04 -6.11 -21.99
N THR A 14 6.79 -6.48 -22.27
CA THR A 14 6.28 -6.79 -23.60
C THR A 14 5.69 -5.59 -24.35
N LYS A 15 5.59 -4.42 -23.72
CA LYS A 15 5.09 -3.20 -24.37
C LYS A 15 6.00 -2.76 -25.51
N SER A 16 5.42 -2.41 -26.67
CA SER A 16 6.14 -1.85 -27.82
C SER A 16 6.68 -0.44 -27.53
N ASN A 17 5.92 0.40 -26.82
CA ASN A 17 6.29 1.76 -26.39
C ASN A 17 6.69 1.76 -24.90
N ARG A 18 7.54 0.82 -24.51
CA ARG A 18 8.01 0.70 -23.13
C ARG A 18 8.89 1.89 -22.75
N MET A 19 8.58 2.55 -21.64
CA MET A 19 9.43 3.53 -21.00
C MET A 19 10.23 2.85 -19.85
N PRO A 20 11.34 3.45 -19.39
CA PRO A 20 11.99 3.04 -18.15
C PRO A 20 10.98 2.94 -17.01
N LEU A 21 11.04 1.86 -16.22
CA LEU A 21 10.11 1.63 -15.11
C LEU A 21 10.68 2.20 -13.82
N LEU A 22 9.87 2.95 -13.11
CA LEU A 22 10.19 3.47 -11.79
C LEU A 22 9.35 2.73 -10.73
N LEU A 23 10.00 1.89 -9.92
CA LEU A 23 9.35 1.09 -8.91
C LEU A 23 9.41 1.76 -7.54
N TYR A 24 8.27 2.32 -7.12
CA TYR A 24 8.07 2.91 -5.80
C TYR A 24 7.68 1.86 -4.74
N GLY A 25 7.67 2.27 -3.49
CA GLY A 25 7.14 1.49 -2.38
C GLY A 25 7.88 1.78 -1.09
N ALA A 26 7.25 1.55 0.05
CA ALA A 26 7.86 1.72 1.35
C ALA A 26 9.16 0.90 1.47
N ARG A 27 10.00 1.25 2.45
CA ARG A 27 11.20 0.45 2.73
C ARG A 27 10.78 -0.97 3.16
N GLN A 28 11.60 -1.97 2.77
CA GLN A 28 11.42 -3.39 3.12
C GLN A 28 10.18 -4.09 2.56
N VAL A 29 9.44 -3.50 1.59
CA VAL A 29 8.33 -4.18 0.90
C VAL A 29 8.79 -5.21 -0.15
N GLY A 30 10.11 -5.33 -0.39
CA GLY A 30 10.69 -6.35 -1.26
C GLY A 30 11.02 -5.89 -2.68
N LYS A 31 11.19 -4.58 -2.96
CA LYS A 31 11.52 -4.04 -4.30
C LYS A 31 12.73 -4.70 -4.93
N THR A 32 13.87 -4.67 -4.26
CA THR A 32 15.12 -5.29 -4.75
C THR A 32 14.95 -6.79 -5.02
N HIS A 33 14.22 -7.48 -4.16
CA HIS A 33 13.98 -8.92 -4.29
C HIS A 33 13.16 -9.22 -5.55
N ILE A 34 12.01 -8.56 -5.74
CA ILE A 34 11.15 -8.82 -6.91
C ILE A 34 11.83 -8.45 -8.23
N ILE A 35 12.62 -7.38 -8.28
CA ILE A 35 13.39 -7.00 -9.46
C ILE A 35 14.43 -8.06 -9.80
N ARG A 36 15.14 -8.58 -8.80
CA ARG A 36 16.15 -9.63 -9.00
C ARG A 36 15.53 -10.95 -9.43
N GLU A 37 14.42 -11.37 -8.84
CA GLU A 37 13.68 -12.56 -9.31
C GLU A 37 13.21 -12.37 -10.76
N PHE A 38 12.57 -11.24 -11.06
CA PHE A 38 12.10 -10.91 -12.40
C PHE A 38 13.25 -10.90 -13.44
N GLY A 39 14.39 -10.29 -13.09
CA GLY A 39 15.56 -10.27 -13.95
C GLY A 39 16.13 -11.67 -14.21
N LYS A 40 16.20 -12.50 -13.17
CA LYS A 40 16.69 -13.89 -13.28
C LYS A 40 15.78 -14.79 -14.11
N GLU A 41 14.46 -14.62 -14.00
CA GLU A 41 13.49 -15.49 -14.67
C GLU A 41 13.24 -15.10 -16.13
N HIS A 42 13.34 -13.80 -16.44
CA HIS A 42 12.86 -13.26 -17.71
C HIS A 42 13.92 -12.62 -18.60
N TYR A 43 15.18 -12.55 -18.16
CA TYR A 43 16.30 -12.01 -18.93
C TYR A 43 17.49 -12.98 -18.93
N LYS A 44 18.32 -12.90 -19.97
CA LYS A 44 19.57 -13.68 -20.04
C LYS A 44 20.63 -13.17 -19.08
N ASN A 45 20.59 -11.85 -18.80
CA ASN A 45 21.56 -11.17 -17.94
C ASN A 45 20.90 -9.99 -17.21
N MET A 46 21.52 -9.56 -16.12
CA MET A 46 21.07 -8.38 -15.34
C MET A 46 22.26 -7.53 -14.98
N ALA A 47 22.22 -6.26 -15.34
CA ALA A 47 23.17 -5.23 -15.00
C ALA A 47 22.63 -4.44 -13.79
N TYR A 48 22.98 -4.88 -12.58
CA TYR A 48 22.48 -4.32 -11.33
C TYR A 48 23.51 -3.43 -10.66
N VAL A 49 23.09 -2.23 -10.24
CA VAL A 49 23.88 -1.33 -9.39
C VAL A 49 23.01 -0.71 -8.32
N ASN A 50 23.53 -0.62 -7.09
CA ASN A 50 22.90 0.07 -5.97
C ASN A 50 23.62 1.40 -5.75
N LEU A 51 22.91 2.51 -6.02
CA LEU A 51 23.50 3.86 -6.00
C LEU A 51 23.75 4.42 -4.58
N GLU A 52 23.22 3.77 -3.54
CA GLU A 52 23.49 4.13 -2.15
C GLU A 52 24.80 3.49 -1.65
N THR A 53 25.03 2.22 -2.04
CA THR A 53 26.19 1.45 -1.54
C THR A 53 27.38 1.46 -2.46
N ASP A 54 27.21 1.90 -3.71
CA ASP A 54 28.29 2.04 -4.70
C ASP A 54 28.53 3.52 -5.06
N PRO A 55 29.38 4.23 -4.31
CA PRO A 55 29.68 5.64 -4.57
C PRO A 55 30.34 5.88 -5.93
N ILE A 56 31.08 4.89 -6.48
CA ILE A 56 31.71 5.01 -7.80
C ILE A 56 30.63 5.06 -8.88
N ALA A 57 29.60 4.20 -8.79
CA ALA A 57 28.51 4.18 -9.73
C ALA A 57 27.75 5.51 -9.79
N SER A 58 27.57 6.18 -8.65
CA SER A 58 26.93 7.50 -8.60
C SER A 58 27.70 8.55 -9.40
N THR A 59 29.04 8.51 -9.45
CA THR A 59 29.86 9.46 -10.22
C THR A 59 29.70 9.33 -11.73
N TRP A 60 29.16 8.22 -12.24
CA TRP A 60 28.93 8.07 -13.69
C TRP A 60 27.95 9.09 -14.24
N PHE A 61 27.13 9.67 -13.40
CA PHE A 61 26.11 10.64 -13.77
C PHE A 61 26.53 12.11 -13.59
N ASP A 62 27.72 12.39 -13.01
CA ASP A 62 28.12 13.75 -12.64
C ASP A 62 28.39 14.67 -13.85
N ASP A 63 29.16 14.20 -14.84
CA ASP A 63 29.56 15.04 -15.98
C ASP A 63 28.53 14.98 -17.12
N ASN A 64 28.17 13.76 -17.54
CA ASN A 64 27.32 13.52 -18.70
C ASN A 64 26.40 12.33 -18.45
N ILE A 65 25.11 12.51 -18.71
CA ILE A 65 24.07 11.49 -18.54
C ILE A 65 23.65 10.86 -19.89
N ASP A 66 24.56 10.85 -20.88
CA ASP A 66 24.36 10.15 -22.16
C ASP A 66 24.26 8.63 -21.92
N PRO A 67 23.18 7.97 -22.39
CA PRO A 67 22.97 6.54 -22.24
C PRO A 67 24.15 5.66 -22.70
N LYS A 68 24.76 5.99 -23.84
CA LYS A 68 25.87 5.21 -24.40
C LYS A 68 27.08 5.18 -23.46
N ARG A 69 27.38 6.35 -22.87
CA ARG A 69 28.48 6.46 -21.90
C ARG A 69 28.15 5.70 -20.62
N ILE A 70 26.93 5.83 -20.09
CA ILE A 70 26.52 5.13 -18.88
C ILE A 70 26.56 3.61 -19.09
N ILE A 71 26.07 3.11 -20.23
CA ILE A 71 26.12 1.68 -20.58
C ILE A 71 27.59 1.18 -20.63
N MET A 72 28.48 1.94 -21.28
CA MET A 72 29.90 1.58 -21.35
C MET A 72 30.53 1.47 -19.95
N LEU A 73 30.25 2.42 -19.06
CA LEU A 73 30.77 2.41 -17.68
C LEU A 73 30.18 1.25 -16.88
N LEU A 74 28.89 0.98 -17.05
CA LEU A 74 28.20 -0.13 -16.40
C LEU A 74 28.72 -1.48 -16.88
N GLU A 75 28.97 -1.66 -18.20
CA GLU A 75 29.60 -2.87 -18.77
C GLU A 75 30.99 -3.11 -18.17
N ALA A 76 31.81 -2.06 -18.07
CA ALA A 76 33.12 -2.14 -17.47
C ALA A 76 33.06 -2.53 -15.98
N HIS A 77 32.10 -1.99 -15.25
CA HIS A 77 31.90 -2.27 -13.84
C HIS A 77 31.46 -3.72 -13.57
N ILE A 78 30.42 -4.18 -14.29
CA ILE A 78 29.88 -5.55 -14.11
C ILE A 78 30.72 -6.61 -14.86
N LYS A 79 31.69 -6.18 -15.68
CA LYS A 79 32.56 -7.04 -16.54
C LYS A 79 31.74 -7.95 -17.48
N SER A 80 30.63 -7.44 -17.99
CA SER A 80 29.72 -8.17 -18.90
C SER A 80 29.09 -7.21 -19.89
N ARG A 81 28.78 -7.70 -21.10
CA ARG A 81 28.10 -6.92 -22.13
C ARG A 81 26.62 -6.75 -21.80
N ILE A 82 26.11 -5.56 -22.08
CA ILE A 82 24.69 -5.22 -21.99
C ILE A 82 24.09 -5.31 -23.37
N VAL A 83 23.29 -6.35 -23.59
CA VAL A 83 22.62 -6.60 -24.87
C VAL A 83 21.19 -6.07 -24.78
N PRO A 84 20.77 -5.21 -25.72
CA PRO A 84 19.39 -4.72 -25.78
C PRO A 84 18.39 -5.87 -25.72
N GLU A 85 17.26 -5.65 -25.02
CA GLU A 85 16.16 -6.61 -24.80
C GLU A 85 16.54 -7.89 -24.03
N GLU A 86 17.81 -8.30 -23.99
CA GLU A 86 18.28 -9.50 -23.30
C GLU A 86 18.82 -9.21 -21.88
N THR A 87 19.29 -8.00 -21.63
CA THR A 87 19.84 -7.57 -20.33
C THR A 87 18.90 -6.59 -19.65
N LEU A 88 18.49 -6.89 -18.42
CA LEU A 88 17.78 -5.95 -17.57
C LEU A 88 18.79 -5.01 -16.86
N ILE A 89 18.71 -3.72 -17.08
CA ILE A 89 19.44 -2.71 -16.34
C ILE A 89 18.66 -2.33 -15.09
N VAL A 90 19.32 -2.31 -13.93
CA VAL A 90 18.68 -1.98 -12.64
C VAL A 90 19.48 -0.91 -11.91
N PHE A 91 18.85 0.23 -11.67
CA PHE A 91 19.34 1.28 -10.76
C PHE A 91 18.55 1.21 -9.45
N ASP A 92 19.15 0.60 -8.44
CA ASP A 92 18.50 0.48 -7.12
C ASP A 92 18.91 1.65 -6.22
N GLU A 93 18.02 2.03 -5.28
CA GLU A 93 18.15 3.21 -4.39
C GLU A 93 18.43 4.51 -5.17
N VAL A 94 17.72 4.70 -6.29
CA VAL A 94 17.95 5.79 -7.25
C VAL A 94 17.78 7.19 -6.63
N GLN A 95 17.08 7.32 -5.50
CA GLN A 95 16.98 8.59 -4.75
C GLN A 95 18.33 9.07 -4.19
N SER A 96 19.34 8.21 -4.12
CA SER A 96 20.70 8.58 -3.68
C SER A 96 21.49 9.31 -4.77
N CYS A 97 21.02 9.27 -6.03
CA CYS A 97 21.66 9.94 -7.18
C CYS A 97 20.61 10.61 -8.09
N GLU A 98 20.39 11.92 -7.90
CA GLU A 98 19.39 12.70 -8.66
C GLU A 98 19.58 12.58 -10.18
N ARG A 99 20.84 12.68 -10.63
CA ARG A 99 21.17 12.65 -12.05
C ARG A 99 20.94 11.28 -12.69
N ALA A 100 20.98 10.20 -11.91
CA ALA A 100 20.60 8.87 -12.38
C ALA A 100 19.08 8.83 -12.67
N LEU A 101 18.26 9.46 -11.82
CA LEU A 101 16.84 9.59 -12.09
C LEU A 101 16.58 10.43 -13.35
N THR A 102 17.26 11.57 -13.50
CA THR A 102 17.17 12.43 -14.69
C THR A 102 17.60 11.70 -15.96
N SER A 103 18.58 10.80 -15.88
CA SER A 103 19.10 10.03 -17.03
C SER A 103 18.04 9.13 -17.66
N LEU A 104 17.02 8.69 -16.90
CA LEU A 104 15.94 7.85 -17.42
C LEU A 104 15.20 8.50 -18.61
N LYS A 105 15.08 9.83 -18.61
CA LYS A 105 14.54 10.57 -19.76
C LYS A 105 15.37 10.30 -21.02
N TYR A 106 16.68 10.42 -20.93
CA TYR A 106 17.58 10.25 -22.08
C TYR A 106 17.63 8.79 -22.53
N PHE A 107 17.51 7.84 -21.62
CA PHE A 107 17.34 6.44 -21.99
C PHE A 107 16.04 6.23 -22.78
N ASN A 108 14.93 6.82 -22.36
CA ASN A 108 13.68 6.73 -23.11
C ASN A 108 13.78 7.35 -24.52
N GLU A 109 14.44 8.50 -24.65
CA GLU A 109 14.52 9.25 -25.90
C GLU A 109 15.57 8.71 -26.86
N ASN A 110 16.74 8.24 -26.37
CA ASN A 110 17.93 7.96 -27.17
C ASN A 110 18.37 6.50 -27.15
N ALA A 111 17.79 5.65 -26.29
CA ALA A 111 18.17 4.26 -26.11
C ALA A 111 16.98 3.40 -25.61
N PRO A 112 15.79 3.49 -26.28
CA PRO A 112 14.56 2.82 -25.81
C PRO A 112 14.63 1.29 -25.89
N GLU A 113 15.59 0.74 -26.63
CA GLU A 113 15.84 -0.71 -26.74
C GLU A 113 16.36 -1.32 -25.44
N TYR A 114 16.87 -0.53 -24.49
CA TYR A 114 17.33 -1.03 -23.21
C TYR A 114 16.21 -1.08 -22.18
N HIS A 115 16.06 -2.22 -21.53
CA HIS A 115 15.10 -2.42 -20.46
C HIS A 115 15.65 -1.94 -19.13
N ILE A 116 15.05 -0.93 -18.55
CA ILE A 116 15.56 -0.29 -17.32
C ILE A 116 14.47 -0.28 -16.25
N ILE A 117 14.83 -0.77 -15.05
CA ILE A 117 14.05 -0.59 -13.84
C ILE A 117 14.88 0.24 -12.85
N ALA A 118 14.35 1.37 -12.43
CA ALA A 118 14.89 2.15 -11.32
C ALA A 118 14.00 1.96 -10.09
N ALA A 119 14.59 1.73 -8.93
CA ALA A 119 13.85 1.51 -7.69
C ALA A 119 14.33 2.45 -6.59
N GLY A 120 13.40 2.86 -5.73
CA GLY A 120 13.73 3.66 -4.57
C GLY A 120 12.64 3.66 -3.51
N SER A 121 13.04 3.62 -2.22
CA SER A 121 12.09 3.56 -1.11
C SER A 121 11.54 4.93 -0.71
N LEU A 122 12.34 5.98 -0.80
CA LEU A 122 11.99 7.35 -0.42
C LEU A 122 12.02 8.31 -1.61
N LEU A 123 11.84 7.76 -2.80
CA LEU A 123 11.95 8.53 -4.04
C LEU A 123 10.96 9.71 -4.08
N GLY A 124 9.72 9.52 -3.64
CA GLY A 124 8.75 10.60 -3.55
C GLY A 124 9.17 11.71 -2.58
N VAL A 125 9.88 11.38 -1.51
CA VAL A 125 10.43 12.35 -0.55
C VAL A 125 11.61 13.10 -1.18
N ALA A 126 12.49 12.40 -1.88
CA ALA A 126 13.63 12.99 -2.57
C ALA A 126 13.20 13.98 -3.68
N ILE A 127 12.20 13.62 -4.48
CA ILE A 127 11.66 14.45 -5.57
C ILE A 127 11.06 15.79 -5.05
N LYS A 128 10.49 15.82 -3.86
CA LYS A 128 9.93 17.05 -3.26
C LYS A 128 11.01 18.05 -2.77
N ARG A 129 12.29 17.65 -2.73
CA ARG A 129 13.37 18.57 -2.38
C ARG A 129 13.67 19.46 -3.58
N GLU A 130 13.95 20.74 -3.32
CA GLU A 130 14.36 21.71 -4.32
C GLU A 130 15.56 21.18 -5.12
N ASN A 131 15.47 21.16 -6.44
CA ASN A 131 16.46 20.77 -7.45
C ASN A 131 16.31 19.37 -8.10
N TYR A 132 15.32 18.56 -7.76
CA TYR A 132 15.10 17.29 -8.46
C TYR A 132 14.39 17.48 -9.80
N SER A 133 15.10 17.19 -10.91
CA SER A 133 14.49 17.13 -12.26
C SER A 133 13.87 15.76 -12.48
N PHE A 134 12.57 15.66 -12.20
CA PHE A 134 11.84 14.41 -12.45
C PHE A 134 11.61 14.20 -13.95
N PRO A 135 11.79 12.99 -14.51
CA PRO A 135 11.63 12.70 -15.94
C PRO A 135 10.15 12.57 -16.34
N VAL A 136 9.38 13.65 -16.19
CA VAL A 136 7.94 13.70 -16.49
C VAL A 136 7.67 13.21 -17.91
N GLY A 137 6.72 12.30 -18.09
CA GLY A 137 6.34 11.76 -19.39
C GLY A 137 7.33 10.78 -20.04
N ASN A 138 8.45 10.47 -19.35
CA ASN A 138 9.51 9.60 -19.87
C ASN A 138 9.75 8.33 -19.02
N VAL A 139 8.91 8.10 -18.03
CA VAL A 139 8.95 6.89 -17.17
C VAL A 139 7.55 6.38 -16.90
N GLU A 140 7.43 5.06 -16.81
CA GLU A 140 6.26 4.41 -16.21
C GLU A 140 6.50 4.26 -14.70
N SER A 141 5.46 4.40 -13.91
CA SER A 141 5.55 4.29 -12.46
C SER A 141 4.68 3.17 -11.94
N LYS A 142 5.23 2.32 -11.08
CA LYS A 142 4.51 1.27 -10.36
C LYS A 142 4.82 1.36 -8.88
N THR A 143 3.85 0.99 -8.04
CA THR A 143 4.03 0.96 -6.59
C THR A 143 3.99 -0.47 -6.08
N LEU A 144 5.04 -0.89 -5.38
CA LEU A 144 5.04 -2.15 -4.65
C LEU A 144 4.53 -1.89 -3.23
N HIS A 145 3.39 -2.46 -2.91
CA HIS A 145 2.80 -2.42 -1.57
C HIS A 145 3.29 -3.57 -0.69
N PRO A 146 3.10 -3.54 0.64
CA PRO A 146 3.16 -4.75 1.46
C PRO A 146 2.29 -5.86 0.85
N PHE A 147 2.59 -7.12 1.13
CA PHE A 147 1.78 -8.24 0.65
C PHE A 147 0.30 -8.03 0.96
N THR A 148 -0.56 -8.19 -0.03
CA THR A 148 -2.00 -8.27 0.19
C THR A 148 -2.34 -9.60 0.86
N PHE A 149 -3.59 -9.75 1.34
CA PHE A 149 -4.02 -11.03 1.90
C PHE A 149 -4.03 -12.15 0.84
N GLU A 150 -4.36 -11.85 -0.39
CA GLU A 150 -4.26 -12.80 -1.51
C GLU A 150 -2.81 -13.30 -1.68
N GLU A 151 -1.84 -12.39 -1.72
CA GLU A 151 -0.41 -12.72 -1.82
C GLU A 151 0.10 -13.50 -0.58
N PHE A 152 -0.44 -13.19 0.61
CA PHE A 152 -0.19 -13.97 1.82
C PHE A 152 -0.73 -15.39 1.68
N LEU A 153 -1.95 -15.58 1.18
CA LEU A 153 -2.50 -16.92 0.91
C LEU A 153 -1.62 -17.70 -0.06
N TRP A 154 -1.16 -17.11 -1.15
CA TRP A 154 -0.20 -17.74 -2.06
C TRP A 154 1.10 -18.15 -1.35
N SER A 155 1.59 -17.34 -0.42
CA SER A 155 2.79 -17.66 0.36
C SER A 155 2.61 -18.85 1.31
N GLN A 156 1.35 -19.17 1.65
CA GLN A 156 0.95 -20.32 2.45
C GLN A 156 0.55 -21.54 1.60
N ASN A 157 0.74 -21.50 0.27
CA ASN A 157 0.31 -22.52 -0.69
C ASN A 157 -1.23 -22.74 -0.71
N GLU A 158 -1.99 -21.67 -0.49
CA GLU A 158 -3.46 -21.68 -0.48
C GLU A 158 -4.04 -21.18 -1.81
N ASP A 159 -3.42 -21.50 -2.95
CA ASP A 159 -3.86 -21.05 -4.28
C ASP A 159 -5.30 -21.48 -4.57
N ILE A 160 -5.67 -22.72 -4.25
CA ILE A 160 -7.04 -23.25 -4.44
C ILE A 160 -8.06 -22.46 -3.60
N LEU A 161 -7.70 -22.09 -2.36
CA LEU A 161 -8.56 -21.29 -1.51
C LEU A 161 -8.80 -19.90 -2.12
N VAL A 162 -7.79 -19.29 -2.72
CA VAL A 162 -7.90 -18.01 -3.44
C VAL A 162 -8.88 -18.14 -4.61
N GLU A 163 -8.75 -19.20 -5.44
CA GLU A 163 -9.63 -19.46 -6.58
C GLU A 163 -11.10 -19.63 -6.12
N GLU A 164 -11.34 -20.39 -5.07
CA GLU A 164 -12.68 -20.60 -4.50
C GLU A 164 -13.28 -19.31 -3.92
N ILE A 165 -12.47 -18.47 -3.25
CA ILE A 165 -12.89 -17.15 -2.77
C ILE A 165 -13.32 -16.25 -3.94
N ILE A 166 -12.53 -16.19 -5.00
CA ILE A 166 -12.84 -15.40 -6.19
C ILE A 166 -14.10 -15.91 -6.88
N ALA A 167 -14.26 -17.22 -7.00
CA ALA A 167 -15.47 -17.84 -7.59
C ALA A 167 -16.72 -17.52 -6.78
N ALA A 168 -16.68 -17.65 -5.44
CA ALA A 168 -17.77 -17.32 -4.54
C ALA A 168 -18.15 -15.83 -4.60
N PHE A 169 -17.16 -14.93 -4.67
CA PHE A 169 -17.37 -13.49 -4.83
C PHE A 169 -18.09 -13.15 -6.13
N LYS A 170 -17.69 -13.76 -7.26
CA LYS A 170 -18.32 -13.55 -8.58
C LYS A 170 -19.73 -14.10 -8.63
N ALA A 171 -19.96 -15.26 -8.00
CA ALA A 171 -21.27 -15.90 -7.95
C ALA A 171 -22.22 -15.27 -6.91
N ASN A 172 -21.75 -14.39 -6.02
CA ASN A 172 -22.46 -13.91 -4.83
C ASN A 172 -23.03 -15.07 -3.98
N ALA A 173 -22.33 -16.22 -3.97
CA ALA A 173 -22.76 -17.44 -3.30
C ALA A 173 -21.85 -17.74 -2.10
N PRO A 174 -22.39 -18.30 -1.00
CA PRO A 174 -21.58 -18.57 0.18
C PRO A 174 -20.50 -19.61 -0.12
N LEU A 175 -19.30 -19.35 0.36
CA LEU A 175 -18.21 -20.32 0.38
C LEU A 175 -18.56 -21.48 1.31
N HIS A 176 -18.11 -22.70 1.00
CA HIS A 176 -18.35 -23.85 1.87
C HIS A 176 -17.90 -23.54 3.31
N PRO A 177 -18.64 -23.93 4.35
CA PRO A 177 -18.33 -23.55 5.74
C PRO A 177 -16.90 -23.86 6.20
N SER A 178 -16.31 -24.98 5.75
CA SER A 178 -14.95 -25.34 6.10
C SER A 178 -13.91 -24.39 5.46
N LEU A 179 -14.13 -23.98 4.21
CA LEU A 179 -13.26 -23.04 3.52
C LEU A 179 -13.42 -21.61 4.09
N HIS A 180 -14.66 -21.22 4.40
CA HIS A 180 -14.94 -19.96 5.07
C HIS A 180 -14.22 -19.85 6.42
N LYS A 181 -14.28 -20.94 7.22
CA LYS A 181 -13.55 -21.01 8.48
C LYS A 181 -12.04 -20.94 8.27
N ARG A 182 -11.49 -21.69 7.31
CA ARG A 182 -10.05 -21.69 6.98
C ARG A 182 -9.58 -20.29 6.57
N ALA A 183 -10.30 -19.63 5.65
CA ALA A 183 -9.98 -18.27 5.21
C ALA A 183 -10.06 -17.26 6.36
N SER A 184 -11.07 -17.39 7.25
CA SER A 184 -11.22 -16.54 8.42
C SER A 184 -10.09 -16.73 9.45
N ASP A 185 -9.64 -17.94 9.66
CA ASP A 185 -8.52 -18.23 10.57
C ASP A 185 -7.20 -17.67 10.00
N LEU A 186 -6.93 -17.83 8.71
CA LEU A 186 -5.77 -17.23 8.03
C LEU A 186 -5.83 -15.70 8.01
N TYR A 187 -7.01 -15.10 7.84
CA TYR A 187 -7.20 -13.66 7.96
C TYR A 187 -6.78 -13.13 9.33
N LYS A 188 -7.17 -13.79 10.42
CA LYS A 188 -6.75 -13.41 11.77
C LYS A 188 -5.24 -13.47 11.94
N ILE A 189 -4.60 -14.51 11.38
CA ILE A 189 -3.13 -14.62 11.35
C ILE A 189 -2.52 -13.46 10.59
N TYR A 190 -3.05 -13.12 9.40
CA TYR A 190 -2.56 -12.00 8.62
C TYR A 190 -2.70 -10.66 9.33
N LEU A 191 -3.75 -10.42 10.11
CA LEU A 191 -3.88 -9.19 10.90
C LEU A 191 -2.74 -9.02 11.91
N ILE A 192 -2.13 -10.15 12.37
CA ILE A 192 -0.98 -10.14 13.28
C ILE A 192 0.33 -10.05 12.51
N VAL A 193 0.51 -10.89 11.49
CA VAL A 193 1.75 -10.99 10.71
C VAL A 193 1.94 -9.77 9.79
N GLY A 194 0.86 -9.27 9.21
CA GLY A 194 0.87 -8.22 8.21
C GLY A 194 1.38 -8.67 6.85
N GLY A 195 1.60 -7.68 5.98
CA GLY A 195 2.10 -7.87 4.62
C GLY A 195 3.60 -7.58 4.45
N MET A 196 4.35 -7.31 5.51
CA MET A 196 5.79 -7.08 5.38
C MET A 196 6.52 -8.40 5.10
N PRO A 197 7.33 -8.50 3.99
CA PRO A 197 7.99 -9.75 3.59
C PRO A 197 8.77 -10.45 4.69
N ALA A 198 9.51 -9.68 5.50
CA ALA A 198 10.30 -10.25 6.59
C ALA A 198 9.43 -10.88 7.68
N SER A 199 8.26 -10.26 8.00
CA SER A 199 7.30 -10.80 8.97
C SER A 199 6.64 -12.08 8.47
N ILE A 200 6.29 -12.12 7.17
CA ILE A 200 5.72 -13.33 6.53
C ILE A 200 6.74 -14.47 6.52
N LEU A 201 8.00 -14.19 6.14
CA LEU A 201 9.07 -15.18 6.15
C LEU A 201 9.33 -15.74 7.55
N GLU A 202 9.34 -14.89 8.57
CA GLU A 202 9.47 -15.31 9.95
C GLU A 202 8.35 -16.28 10.37
N TYR A 203 7.11 -15.92 10.02
CA TYR A 203 5.97 -16.79 10.28
C TYR A 203 6.06 -18.13 9.53
N ILE A 204 6.43 -18.12 8.24
CA ILE A 204 6.59 -19.34 7.43
C ILE A 204 7.68 -20.25 8.01
N ASN A 205 8.82 -19.68 8.39
CA ASN A 205 9.98 -20.44 8.87
C ASN A 205 9.77 -21.03 10.27
N THR A 206 9.04 -20.34 11.14
CA THR A 206 8.88 -20.73 12.55
C THR A 206 7.54 -21.40 12.85
N GLY A 207 6.51 -21.17 12.04
CA GLY A 207 5.12 -21.54 12.33
C GLY A 207 4.55 -20.84 13.55
N SER A 208 5.22 -19.80 14.08
CA SER A 208 4.91 -19.16 15.35
C SER A 208 4.60 -17.68 15.19
N LEU A 209 3.56 -17.20 15.86
CA LEU A 209 3.24 -15.79 15.96
C LEU A 209 4.09 -15.05 17.02
N VAL A 210 4.75 -15.79 17.90
CA VAL A 210 5.48 -15.22 19.07
C VAL A 210 6.72 -14.41 18.63
N THR A 211 7.40 -14.85 17.57
CA THR A 211 8.65 -14.22 17.09
C THR A 211 8.41 -13.04 16.13
N VAL A 212 7.25 -12.99 15.47
CA VAL A 212 6.88 -11.97 14.49
C VAL A 212 6.98 -10.53 15.03
N PRO A 213 6.53 -10.21 16.26
CA PRO A 213 6.66 -8.87 16.81
C PRO A 213 8.10 -8.34 16.86
N GLY A 214 9.09 -9.22 17.07
CA GLY A 214 10.51 -8.84 17.04
C GLY A 214 10.93 -8.30 15.68
N VAL A 215 10.53 -8.96 14.60
CA VAL A 215 10.78 -8.54 13.21
C VAL A 215 10.06 -7.23 12.90
N GLN A 216 8.78 -7.13 13.24
CA GLN A 216 7.99 -5.92 13.02
C GLN A 216 8.56 -4.70 13.75
N ASN A 217 9.03 -4.88 14.97
CA ASN A 217 9.69 -3.82 15.73
C ASN A 217 10.99 -3.36 15.04
N GLY A 218 11.76 -4.28 14.46
CA GLY A 218 12.91 -3.96 13.61
C GLY A 218 12.52 -3.06 12.44
N ILE A 219 11.47 -3.42 11.69
CA ILE A 219 10.95 -2.64 10.55
C ILE A 219 10.53 -1.22 10.99
N ILE A 220 9.82 -1.10 12.11
CA ILE A 220 9.39 0.21 12.64
C ILE A 220 10.61 1.06 13.03
N ASN A 221 11.63 0.46 13.66
CA ASN A 221 12.86 1.16 14.00
C ASN A 221 13.60 1.65 12.76
N ASP A 222 13.63 0.87 11.67
CA ASP A 222 14.22 1.30 10.41
C ASP A 222 13.44 2.44 9.76
N TYR A 223 12.11 2.44 9.84
CA TYR A 223 11.30 3.59 9.41
C TYR A 223 11.63 4.86 10.21
N ILE A 224 11.81 4.74 11.54
CA ILE A 224 12.20 5.85 12.42
C ILE A 224 13.61 6.35 12.07
N ALA A 225 14.54 5.45 11.77
CA ALA A 225 15.91 5.81 11.34
C ALA A 225 15.89 6.56 9.99
N ASP A 226 15.06 6.16 9.04
CA ASP A 226 14.89 6.86 7.77
C ASP A 226 14.30 8.28 7.97
N MET A 227 13.35 8.45 8.88
CA MET A 227 12.83 9.78 9.23
C MET A 227 13.96 10.71 9.69
N ALA A 228 14.91 10.18 10.47
CA ALA A 228 16.07 10.95 10.94
C ALA A 228 17.09 11.22 9.83
N LYS A 229 17.27 10.30 8.87
CA LYS A 229 18.22 10.44 7.76
C LYS A 229 17.77 11.45 6.70
N TYR A 230 16.46 11.48 6.40
CA TYR A 230 15.91 12.23 5.27
C TYR A 230 15.07 13.45 5.68
N ALA A 231 15.11 13.87 6.93
CA ALA A 231 14.48 15.09 7.43
C ALA A 231 15.45 15.81 8.40
N SER A 232 15.22 17.09 8.66
CA SER A 232 15.92 17.79 9.74
C SER A 232 15.50 17.20 11.10
N ASP A 233 16.31 17.39 12.15
CA ASP A 233 16.01 16.85 13.48
C ASP A 233 14.63 17.25 13.99
N SER A 234 14.22 18.49 13.75
CA SER A 234 12.90 18.99 14.15
C SER A 234 11.76 18.38 13.36
N GLU A 235 11.95 18.12 12.06
CA GLU A 235 10.98 17.47 11.19
C GLU A 235 10.86 15.98 11.53
N ALA A 236 12.00 15.29 11.74
CA ALA A 236 12.03 13.88 12.12
C ALA A 236 11.24 13.61 13.41
N ILE A 237 11.34 14.51 14.41
CA ILE A 237 10.56 14.43 15.65
C ILE A 237 9.06 14.52 15.34
N LYS A 238 8.64 15.47 14.48
CA LYS A 238 7.23 15.66 14.09
C LYS A 238 6.70 14.47 13.29
N ILE A 239 7.48 13.94 12.33
CA ILE A 239 7.11 12.79 11.50
C ILE A 239 6.90 11.56 12.38
N ARG A 240 7.84 11.28 13.29
CA ARG A 240 7.75 10.18 14.26
C ARG A 240 6.53 10.33 15.18
N ALA A 241 6.28 11.54 15.70
CA ALA A 241 5.13 11.80 16.56
C ALA A 241 3.81 11.61 15.81
N ALA A 242 3.72 12.04 14.55
CA ALA A 242 2.58 11.84 13.68
C ALA A 242 2.35 10.34 13.40
N TYR A 243 3.38 9.57 13.02
CA TYR A 243 3.30 8.13 12.78
C TYR A 243 2.81 7.38 14.02
N ASN A 244 3.42 7.62 15.18
CA ASN A 244 3.05 6.98 16.44
C ASN A 244 1.63 7.34 16.91
N SER A 245 1.05 8.45 16.43
CA SER A 245 -0.32 8.84 16.79
C SER A 245 -1.40 8.06 16.04
N VAL A 246 -1.07 7.38 14.93
CA VAL A 246 -2.06 6.72 14.05
C VAL A 246 -2.95 5.74 14.80
N PRO A 247 -2.46 4.82 15.66
CA PRO A 247 -3.34 3.94 16.42
C PRO A 247 -4.34 4.69 17.31
N ALA A 248 -3.88 5.76 17.98
CA ALA A 248 -4.74 6.59 18.83
C ALA A 248 -5.77 7.40 18.03
N GLN A 249 -5.46 7.78 16.78
CA GLN A 249 -6.42 8.40 15.86
C GLN A 249 -7.52 7.43 15.49
N LEU A 250 -7.14 6.20 15.10
CA LEU A 250 -8.05 5.13 14.67
C LEU A 250 -8.92 4.58 15.82
N ALA A 251 -8.44 4.64 17.07
CA ALA A 251 -9.20 4.24 18.25
C ALA A 251 -10.38 5.17 18.58
N LYS A 252 -10.43 6.36 17.97
CA LYS A 252 -11.53 7.33 18.21
C LYS A 252 -12.79 6.94 17.47
N GLU A 253 -13.93 7.38 17.99
CA GLU A 253 -15.24 7.06 17.44
C GLU A 253 -15.41 7.52 15.98
N ASN A 254 -14.93 8.72 15.65
CA ASN A 254 -15.07 9.28 14.31
C ASN A 254 -13.83 9.10 13.41
N ARG A 255 -12.75 8.49 13.90
CA ARG A 255 -11.50 8.19 13.20
C ARG A 255 -10.92 9.31 12.31
N LYS A 256 -11.57 10.48 12.26
CA LYS A 256 -11.04 11.65 11.58
C LYS A 256 -9.71 12.04 12.20
N PHE A 257 -8.70 12.30 11.38
CA PHE A 257 -7.40 12.73 11.83
C PHE A 257 -7.48 14.08 12.55
N GLN A 258 -6.86 14.19 13.72
CA GLN A 258 -6.86 15.37 14.55
C GLN A 258 -5.44 15.69 15.01
N TYR A 259 -4.87 16.77 14.50
CA TYR A 259 -3.52 17.22 14.84
C TYR A 259 -3.28 17.38 16.35
N LYS A 260 -4.32 17.78 17.11
CA LYS A 260 -4.27 17.91 18.59
C LYS A 260 -4.04 16.57 19.32
N VAL A 261 -4.22 15.41 18.64
CA VAL A 261 -3.93 14.08 19.22
C VAL A 261 -2.44 13.80 19.18
N ILE A 262 -1.71 14.35 18.20
CA ILE A 262 -0.26 14.26 18.15
C ILE A 262 0.33 15.02 19.35
N GLN A 263 -0.15 16.27 19.53
CA GLN A 263 0.33 17.16 20.58
C GLN A 263 -0.74 18.23 20.89
N ARG A 264 -0.86 18.65 22.17
CA ARG A 264 -1.74 19.76 22.54
C ARG A 264 -1.36 21.02 21.76
N GLY A 265 -2.34 21.65 21.10
CA GLY A 265 -2.12 22.80 20.22
C GLY A 265 -1.63 22.44 18.82
N GLY A 266 -1.55 21.15 18.46
CA GLY A 266 -1.18 20.69 17.12
C GLY A 266 -2.16 21.18 16.05
N SER A 267 -1.62 21.59 14.91
CA SER A 267 -2.34 22.12 13.74
C SER A 267 -1.73 21.60 12.43
N SER A 268 -2.42 21.82 11.31
CA SER A 268 -1.89 21.50 9.99
C SER A 268 -0.63 22.28 9.65
N SER A 269 -0.50 23.51 10.11
CA SER A 269 0.72 24.33 9.93
C SER A 269 1.95 23.78 10.65
N ILE A 270 1.76 22.94 11.70
CA ILE A 270 2.86 22.35 12.47
C ILE A 270 3.20 20.94 11.96
N PHE A 271 2.19 20.13 11.60
CA PHE A 271 2.33 18.71 11.30
C PHE A 271 1.92 18.32 9.88
N GLY A 272 1.44 19.28 9.04
CA GLY A 272 1.00 18.99 7.67
C GLY A 272 2.10 18.33 6.86
N ASP A 273 3.29 18.94 6.83
CA ASP A 273 4.45 18.41 6.10
C ASP A 273 4.88 17.03 6.62
N ALA A 274 4.74 16.77 7.92
CA ALA A 274 5.04 15.48 8.50
C ALA A 274 4.08 14.38 8.01
N ILE A 275 2.78 14.70 7.87
CA ILE A 275 1.79 13.76 7.30
C ILE A 275 2.05 13.54 5.81
N ASP A 276 2.38 14.60 5.06
CA ASP A 276 2.69 14.51 3.63
C ASP A 276 3.98 13.72 3.38
N TRP A 277 4.93 13.82 4.29
CA TRP A 277 6.13 12.98 4.28
C TRP A 277 5.78 11.49 4.44
N LEU A 278 4.97 11.14 5.45
CA LEU A 278 4.56 9.76 5.72
C LEU A 278 3.78 9.15 4.54
N GLU A 279 2.88 9.91 3.92
CA GLU A 279 2.14 9.48 2.73
C GLU A 279 3.08 9.29 1.53
N THR A 280 4.00 10.23 1.32
CA THR A 280 4.98 10.17 0.24
C THR A 280 5.95 9.00 0.41
N ALA A 281 6.34 8.68 1.65
CA ALA A 281 7.14 7.51 2.01
C ALA A 281 6.34 6.18 1.91
N ARG A 282 5.04 6.25 1.63
CA ARG A 282 4.15 5.07 1.49
C ARG A 282 4.01 4.24 2.77
N VAL A 283 4.21 4.86 3.94
CA VAL A 283 4.03 4.18 5.24
C VAL A 283 2.65 4.40 5.83
N VAL A 284 1.89 5.36 5.28
CA VAL A 284 0.47 5.62 5.60
C VAL A 284 -0.33 5.93 4.33
N ASN A 285 -1.65 5.74 4.42
CA ASN A 285 -2.62 6.05 3.37
C ASN A 285 -3.65 7.06 3.89
N LYS A 286 -3.86 8.17 3.19
CA LYS A 286 -4.95 9.12 3.48
C LYS A 286 -6.25 8.67 2.84
N CYS A 287 -7.32 8.69 3.61
CA CYS A 287 -8.69 8.48 3.13
C CYS A 287 -9.46 9.80 3.30
N TYR A 288 -9.86 10.44 2.20
CA TYR A 288 -10.45 11.77 2.21
C TYR A 288 -11.97 11.73 2.36
N ASN A 289 -12.53 12.68 3.11
CA ASN A 289 -13.97 12.90 3.14
C ASN A 289 -14.47 13.46 1.82
N LEU A 290 -15.66 13.03 1.41
CA LEU A 290 -16.36 13.61 0.26
C LEU A 290 -17.30 14.71 0.74
N THR A 291 -17.17 15.91 0.17
CA THR A 291 -18.08 17.03 0.43
C THR A 291 -19.43 16.81 -0.24
N THR A 292 -19.42 16.20 -1.42
CA THR A 292 -20.58 15.90 -2.25
C THR A 292 -20.44 14.51 -2.88
N LEU A 293 -21.54 13.83 -3.11
CA LEU A 293 -21.57 12.54 -3.79
C LEU A 293 -22.06 12.73 -5.23
N GLU A 294 -21.19 13.30 -6.04
CA GLU A 294 -21.36 13.54 -7.48
C GLU A 294 -20.14 13.05 -8.23
N MET A 295 -20.30 12.73 -9.50
CA MET A 295 -19.24 12.24 -10.36
C MET A 295 -18.47 13.38 -11.06
N PRO A 296 -17.16 13.26 -11.19
CA PRO A 296 -16.27 12.22 -10.64
C PRO A 296 -15.95 12.48 -9.17
N LEU A 297 -15.90 11.44 -8.32
CA LEU A 297 -15.71 11.57 -6.87
C LEU A 297 -14.42 12.29 -6.47
N GLU A 298 -13.36 12.15 -7.27
CA GLU A 298 -12.04 12.76 -7.03
C GLU A 298 -12.08 14.28 -6.87
N VAL A 299 -13.02 14.95 -7.55
CA VAL A 299 -13.16 16.42 -7.54
C VAL A 299 -13.73 16.93 -6.21
N TYR A 300 -14.46 16.07 -5.51
CA TYR A 300 -15.17 16.43 -4.28
C TYR A 300 -14.45 16.04 -3.00
N LYS A 301 -13.14 15.75 -3.06
CA LYS A 301 -12.29 15.50 -1.90
C LYS A 301 -12.16 16.73 -1.01
N ASP A 302 -12.43 16.56 0.28
CA ASP A 302 -12.08 17.55 1.29
C ASP A 302 -10.66 17.25 1.81
N PHE A 303 -9.67 17.96 1.31
CA PHE A 303 -8.26 17.80 1.69
C PHE A 303 -7.97 18.15 3.16
N THR A 304 -8.89 18.85 3.84
CA THR A 304 -8.75 19.21 5.26
C THR A 304 -9.36 18.17 6.20
N ASN A 305 -10.08 17.20 5.64
CA ASN A 305 -10.85 16.23 6.39
C ASN A 305 -10.55 14.82 5.90
N PHE A 306 -9.67 14.13 6.58
CA PHE A 306 -9.23 12.78 6.19
C PHE A 306 -9.07 11.86 7.41
N LYS A 307 -9.10 10.55 7.15
CA LYS A 307 -8.62 9.50 8.04
C LYS A 307 -7.21 9.09 7.61
N LEU A 308 -6.42 8.57 8.54
CA LEU A 308 -5.06 8.12 8.26
C LEU A 308 -4.92 6.65 8.66
N TYR A 309 -4.63 5.80 7.68
CA TYR A 309 -4.41 4.37 7.86
C TYR A 309 -2.93 4.02 7.70
N MET A 310 -2.45 3.04 8.43
CA MET A 310 -1.12 2.48 8.18
C MET A 310 -1.14 1.65 6.89
N SER A 311 -0.07 1.68 6.13
CA SER A 311 0.08 0.90 4.89
C SER A 311 0.19 -0.60 5.14
N ASP A 312 0.45 -1.01 6.37
CA ASP A 312 0.49 -2.42 6.79
C ASP A 312 -0.27 -2.63 8.10
N THR A 313 -1.21 -3.58 8.09
CA THR A 313 -2.05 -3.86 9.26
C THR A 313 -1.29 -4.57 10.38
N GLY A 314 -0.30 -5.40 10.06
CA GLY A 314 0.56 -6.03 11.07
C GLY A 314 1.40 -4.99 11.83
N LEU A 315 1.91 -3.98 11.13
CA LEU A 315 2.59 -2.86 11.78
C LEU A 315 1.64 -2.02 12.64
N LEU A 316 0.37 -1.87 12.24
CA LEU A 316 -0.65 -1.21 13.08
C LEU A 316 -0.88 -1.99 14.38
N THR A 317 -1.08 -3.31 14.30
CA THR A 317 -1.31 -4.16 15.48
C THR A 317 -0.10 -4.17 16.41
N MET A 318 1.10 -4.18 15.84
CA MET A 318 2.35 -4.08 16.60
C MET A 318 2.50 -2.71 17.29
N THR A 319 2.30 -1.60 16.55
CA THR A 319 2.44 -0.24 17.08
C THR A 319 1.39 0.06 18.16
N SER A 320 0.18 -0.48 18.02
CA SER A 320 -0.89 -0.36 19.01
C SER A 320 -0.70 -1.29 20.21
N ARG A 321 0.26 -2.23 20.16
CA ARG A 321 0.48 -3.29 21.14
C ARG A 321 -0.80 -4.10 21.42
N THR A 322 -1.58 -4.38 20.39
CA THR A 322 -2.80 -5.17 20.50
C THR A 322 -2.44 -6.62 20.85
N PRO A 323 -2.94 -7.19 21.95
CA PRO A 323 -2.70 -8.60 22.28
C PRO A 323 -3.18 -9.53 21.17
N GLN A 324 -2.37 -10.50 20.77
CA GLN A 324 -2.67 -11.44 19.68
C GLN A 324 -3.95 -12.25 19.97
N GLU A 325 -4.19 -12.60 21.23
CA GLU A 325 -5.38 -13.32 21.67
C GLU A 325 -6.68 -12.57 21.35
N ILE A 326 -6.66 -11.24 21.44
CA ILE A 326 -7.82 -10.40 21.09
C ILE A 326 -8.12 -10.50 19.60
N ILE A 327 -7.08 -10.54 18.75
CA ILE A 327 -7.23 -10.67 17.29
C ILE A 327 -7.70 -12.08 16.92
N LEU A 328 -7.12 -13.11 17.53
CA LEU A 328 -7.50 -14.50 17.27
C LEU A 328 -8.95 -14.79 17.67
N ASN A 329 -9.48 -14.10 18.70
CA ASN A 329 -10.87 -14.20 19.18
C ASN A 329 -11.76 -13.03 18.69
N LEU A 330 -11.49 -12.50 17.51
CA LEU A 330 -12.08 -11.28 16.93
C LEU A 330 -13.62 -11.29 16.91
N THR A 331 -14.25 -12.44 16.71
CA THR A 331 -15.72 -12.58 16.65
C THR A 331 -16.38 -12.60 18.02
N GLU A 332 -15.66 -12.90 19.09
CA GLU A 332 -16.16 -13.05 20.45
C GLU A 332 -16.00 -11.79 21.31
N THR A 333 -15.16 -10.84 20.85
CA THR A 333 -14.77 -9.68 21.65
C THR A 333 -15.46 -8.41 21.13
N ASP A 334 -16.24 -7.74 21.96
CA ASP A 334 -16.80 -6.42 21.67
C ASP A 334 -15.74 -5.33 21.92
N ASN A 335 -14.76 -5.23 21.02
CA ASN A 335 -13.65 -4.27 21.10
C ASN A 335 -13.71 -3.30 19.91
N ARG A 336 -13.92 -2.02 20.18
CA ARG A 336 -14.01 -0.95 19.16
C ARG A 336 -12.76 -0.84 18.30
N PHE A 337 -11.57 -1.14 18.86
CA PHE A 337 -10.32 -1.06 18.11
C PHE A 337 -10.20 -2.16 17.06
N LEU A 338 -10.85 -3.33 17.24
CA LEU A 338 -10.91 -4.36 16.20
C LEU A 338 -11.63 -3.87 14.94
N GLY A 339 -12.65 -3.00 15.10
CA GLY A 339 -13.26 -2.31 13.96
C GLY A 339 -12.28 -1.39 13.22
N ALA A 340 -11.36 -0.74 13.95
CA ALA A 340 -10.34 0.09 13.34
C ALA A 340 -9.28 -0.73 12.59
N ILE A 341 -8.88 -1.88 13.14
CA ILE A 341 -7.97 -2.83 12.48
C ILE A 341 -8.60 -3.37 11.18
N ALA A 342 -9.87 -3.77 11.22
CA ALA A 342 -10.58 -4.25 10.03
C ALA A 342 -10.70 -3.17 8.95
N GLU A 343 -10.99 -1.93 9.32
CA GLU A 343 -11.05 -0.80 8.40
C GLU A 343 -9.67 -0.44 7.81
N ASN A 344 -8.60 -0.49 8.63
CA ASN A 344 -7.23 -0.33 8.14
C ASN A 344 -6.84 -1.41 7.14
N TYR A 345 -7.20 -2.67 7.42
CA TYR A 345 -6.98 -3.80 6.51
C TYR A 345 -7.67 -3.57 5.15
N VAL A 346 -8.93 -3.12 5.14
CA VAL A 346 -9.64 -2.81 3.89
C VAL A 346 -8.97 -1.64 3.17
N ALA A 347 -8.58 -0.58 3.89
CA ALA A 347 -7.86 0.56 3.31
C ALA A 347 -6.54 0.14 2.67
N GLN A 348 -5.77 -0.74 3.33
CA GLN A 348 -4.52 -1.30 2.79
C GLN A 348 -4.76 -2.03 1.46
N HIS A 349 -5.82 -2.87 1.39
CA HIS A 349 -6.14 -3.63 0.18
C HIS A 349 -6.64 -2.71 -0.95
N PHE A 350 -7.49 -1.75 -0.65
CA PHE A 350 -7.95 -0.79 -1.65
C PHE A 350 -6.79 0.04 -2.22
N ALA A 351 -5.86 0.49 -1.36
CA ALA A 351 -4.66 1.20 -1.81
C ALA A 351 -3.75 0.31 -2.69
N ALA A 352 -3.61 -0.98 -2.35
CA ALA A 352 -2.81 -1.92 -3.12
C ALA A 352 -3.40 -2.27 -4.50
N HIS A 353 -4.71 -2.03 -4.69
CA HIS A 353 -5.41 -2.19 -5.97
C HIS A 353 -5.73 -0.84 -6.64
N ASP A 354 -4.94 0.20 -6.34
CA ASP A 354 -5.05 1.55 -6.91
C ASP A 354 -6.45 2.18 -6.76
N LYS A 355 -7.24 1.74 -5.77
CA LYS A 355 -8.54 2.36 -5.48
C LYS A 355 -8.35 3.62 -4.65
N SER A 356 -9.07 4.67 -5.00
CA SER A 356 -9.11 5.90 -4.22
C SER A 356 -9.74 5.66 -2.86
N LEU A 357 -9.05 6.07 -1.81
CA LEU A 357 -9.56 5.99 -0.45
C LEU A 357 -10.42 7.22 -0.15
N LEU A 358 -11.73 7.04 -0.21
CA LEU A 358 -12.73 8.05 0.00
C LEU A 358 -13.75 7.56 1.03
N TYR A 359 -14.22 8.45 1.91
CA TYR A 359 -15.30 8.16 2.83
C TYR A 359 -16.35 9.27 2.79
N TRP A 360 -17.55 9.01 3.32
CA TRP A 360 -18.59 10.01 3.39
C TRP A 360 -19.13 10.16 4.80
N ARG A 361 -19.36 11.40 5.22
CA ARG A 361 -19.97 11.73 6.50
C ARG A 361 -21.08 12.74 6.33
N SER A 362 -22.22 12.50 7.01
CA SER A 362 -23.35 13.41 7.04
C SER A 362 -23.04 14.68 7.81
N GLU A 363 -23.38 15.85 7.24
CA GLU A 363 -23.24 17.17 7.91
C GLU A 363 -24.43 17.50 8.83
N SER A 364 -25.47 16.67 8.92
CA SER A 364 -26.71 16.98 9.61
C SER A 364 -26.50 17.20 11.11
N LYS A 365 -26.83 18.40 11.58
CA LYS A 365 -26.81 18.78 13.01
C LYS A 365 -28.01 18.18 13.79
N SER A 366 -29.08 17.74 13.12
CA SER A 366 -30.35 17.38 13.75
C SER A 366 -30.74 15.90 13.72
N GLY A 367 -29.97 15.01 13.06
CA GLY A 367 -30.38 13.62 12.79
C GLY A 367 -29.42 12.50 13.18
N GLY A 368 -28.41 12.78 13.98
CA GLY A 368 -27.32 11.81 14.25
C GLY A 368 -26.33 11.73 13.10
N GLN A 369 -25.06 11.61 13.42
CA GLN A 369 -23.99 11.52 12.42
C GLN A 369 -24.04 10.13 11.75
N ALA A 370 -24.21 10.11 10.42
CA ALA A 370 -24.04 8.91 9.62
C ALA A 370 -22.69 9.01 8.91
N GLU A 371 -21.94 7.91 8.90
CA GLU A 371 -20.63 7.81 8.24
C GLU A 371 -20.56 6.49 7.49
N ILE A 372 -20.08 6.51 6.25
CA ILE A 372 -19.77 5.35 5.42
C ILE A 372 -18.25 5.23 5.35
N ASP A 373 -17.73 4.06 5.70
CA ASP A 373 -16.30 3.83 5.88
C ASP A 373 -15.51 4.05 4.59
N PHE A 374 -16.04 3.57 3.44
CA PHE A 374 -15.49 3.86 2.11
C PHE A 374 -16.58 4.09 1.08
N VAL A 375 -16.26 4.89 0.07
CA VAL A 375 -17.12 5.14 -1.09
C VAL A 375 -16.30 4.88 -2.35
N LEU A 376 -16.75 3.94 -3.16
CA LEU A 376 -16.09 3.57 -4.41
C LEU A 376 -16.84 4.15 -5.61
N GLN A 377 -16.10 4.44 -6.66
CA GLN A 377 -16.62 4.76 -7.98
C GLN A 377 -16.45 3.54 -8.89
N GLU A 378 -17.56 2.99 -9.38
CA GLU A 378 -17.57 1.89 -10.36
C GLU A 378 -18.26 2.36 -11.63
N GLY A 379 -17.48 2.76 -12.63
CA GLY A 379 -18.01 3.40 -13.83
C GLY A 379 -18.77 4.69 -13.49
N THR A 380 -20.08 4.69 -13.66
CA THR A 380 -21.00 5.81 -13.32
C THR A 380 -21.67 5.64 -11.96
N ASP A 381 -21.40 4.55 -11.24
CA ASP A 381 -22.06 4.23 -9.99
C ASP A 381 -21.21 4.61 -8.78
N ILE A 382 -21.90 5.05 -7.72
CA ILE A 382 -21.31 5.37 -6.42
C ILE A 382 -21.70 4.26 -5.44
N ILE A 383 -20.73 3.46 -5.02
CA ILE A 383 -20.96 2.28 -4.20
C ILE A 383 -20.48 2.53 -2.76
N PRO A 384 -21.40 2.59 -1.78
CA PRO A 384 -21.01 2.67 -0.38
C PRO A 384 -20.48 1.33 0.14
N VAL A 385 -19.40 1.38 0.93
CA VAL A 385 -18.80 0.21 1.58
C VAL A 385 -18.78 0.43 3.08
N GLU A 386 -19.41 -0.47 3.81
CA GLU A 386 -19.44 -0.50 5.28
C GLU A 386 -18.61 -1.66 5.78
N VAL A 387 -17.71 -1.42 6.75
CA VAL A 387 -16.83 -2.43 7.33
C VAL A 387 -17.25 -2.76 8.76
N LYS A 388 -17.37 -4.04 9.08
CA LYS A 388 -17.69 -4.56 10.42
C LYS A 388 -16.70 -5.67 10.78
N ALA A 389 -16.05 -5.57 11.93
CA ALA A 389 -15.11 -6.61 12.38
C ALA A 389 -15.80 -7.95 12.71
N GLY A 390 -17.06 -7.93 13.13
CA GLY A 390 -17.84 -9.12 13.55
C GLY A 390 -19.00 -9.45 12.63
N GLU A 391 -19.86 -10.35 13.10
CA GLU A 391 -21.06 -10.80 12.40
C GLU A 391 -22.28 -9.88 12.61
N ARG A 392 -22.26 -9.01 13.61
CA ARG A 392 -23.33 -8.03 13.85
C ARG A 392 -23.25 -6.92 12.81
N VAL A 393 -24.14 -6.97 11.82
CA VAL A 393 -24.04 -6.16 10.59
C VAL A 393 -25.09 -5.04 10.47
N ALA A 394 -25.90 -4.81 11.50
CA ALA A 394 -26.85 -3.71 11.47
C ALA A 394 -26.10 -2.36 11.36
N SER A 395 -26.39 -1.59 10.31
CA SER A 395 -25.81 -0.27 10.10
C SER A 395 -26.90 0.77 9.81
N ARG A 396 -27.06 1.70 10.77
CA ARG A 396 -27.92 2.87 10.59
C ARG A 396 -27.36 3.79 9.49
N SER A 397 -26.04 3.94 9.44
CA SER A 397 -25.37 4.81 8.48
C SER A 397 -25.62 4.38 7.05
N LEU A 398 -25.50 3.07 6.76
CA LEU A 398 -25.77 2.53 5.42
C LEU A 398 -27.23 2.77 5.02
N SER A 399 -28.19 2.56 5.95
CA SER A 399 -29.61 2.84 5.69
C SER A 399 -29.88 4.31 5.38
N VAL A 400 -29.20 5.24 6.07
CA VAL A 400 -29.32 6.68 5.79
C VAL A 400 -28.75 7.02 4.41
N PHE A 401 -27.59 6.45 4.07
CA PHE A 401 -26.94 6.65 2.77
C PHE A 401 -27.85 6.16 1.63
N VAL A 402 -28.30 4.91 1.70
CA VAL A 402 -29.15 4.26 0.67
C VAL A 402 -30.46 5.06 0.44
N LYS A 403 -31.13 5.50 1.53
CA LYS A 403 -32.35 6.32 1.40
C LYS A 403 -32.10 7.66 0.71
N ARG A 404 -30.92 8.26 0.92
CA ARG A 404 -30.60 9.60 0.40
C ARG A 404 -30.10 9.55 -1.03
N PHE A 405 -29.22 8.59 -1.36
CA PHE A 405 -28.44 8.59 -2.62
C PHE A 405 -28.86 7.48 -3.58
N LYS A 406 -29.61 6.47 -3.11
CA LYS A 406 -30.17 5.36 -3.91
C LYS A 406 -29.12 4.68 -4.81
N PRO A 407 -28.00 4.19 -4.24
CA PRO A 407 -27.01 3.45 -5.01
C PRO A 407 -27.62 2.18 -5.60
N PRO A 408 -27.07 1.64 -6.72
CA PRO A 408 -27.58 0.41 -7.32
C PRO A 408 -27.44 -0.79 -6.37
N TYR A 409 -26.42 -0.80 -5.55
CA TYR A 409 -26.20 -1.72 -4.45
C TYR A 409 -25.23 -1.14 -3.44
N SER A 410 -25.03 -1.83 -2.35
CA SER A 410 -24.08 -1.48 -1.29
C SER A 410 -23.19 -2.68 -0.99
N ILE A 411 -21.96 -2.46 -0.55
CA ILE A 411 -21.06 -3.52 -0.09
C ILE A 411 -21.00 -3.48 1.43
N ARG A 412 -21.12 -4.65 2.06
CA ARG A 412 -20.86 -4.84 3.47
C ARG A 412 -19.76 -5.86 3.66
N ILE A 413 -18.61 -5.40 4.14
CA ILE A 413 -17.47 -6.25 4.48
C ILE A 413 -17.59 -6.63 5.96
N SER A 414 -17.66 -7.94 6.27
CA SER A 414 -17.82 -8.39 7.66
C SER A 414 -17.31 -9.82 7.87
N ALA A 415 -17.46 -10.36 9.09
CA ALA A 415 -17.15 -11.78 9.34
C ALA A 415 -18.17 -12.76 8.72
N LYS A 416 -19.29 -12.28 8.17
CA LYS A 416 -20.27 -13.13 7.48
C LYS A 416 -19.74 -13.64 6.15
N ASN A 417 -20.27 -14.80 5.73
CA ASN A 417 -20.00 -15.38 4.42
C ASN A 417 -20.60 -14.53 3.28
N PHE A 418 -20.25 -14.85 2.04
CA PHE A 418 -20.78 -14.18 0.85
C PHE A 418 -22.30 -14.32 0.75
N GLY A 419 -22.92 -13.33 0.14
CA GLY A 419 -24.34 -13.31 -0.17
C GLY A 419 -24.76 -11.99 -0.82
N PHE A 420 -25.94 -11.97 -1.40
CA PHE A 420 -26.54 -10.78 -1.98
C PHE A 420 -28.05 -10.74 -1.64
N GLU A 421 -28.41 -9.82 -0.76
CA GLU A 421 -29.79 -9.66 -0.31
C GLU A 421 -30.13 -8.17 -0.12
N ASN A 422 -31.31 -7.76 -0.52
CA ASN A 422 -31.82 -6.38 -0.38
C ASN A 422 -30.81 -5.33 -0.91
N GLU A 423 -30.24 -5.57 -2.09
CA GLU A 423 -29.24 -4.71 -2.73
C GLU A 423 -27.97 -4.51 -1.88
N ILE A 424 -27.68 -5.44 -0.97
CA ILE A 424 -26.48 -5.47 -0.17
C ILE A 424 -25.65 -6.70 -0.52
N LYS A 425 -24.46 -6.47 -1.08
CA LYS A 425 -23.45 -7.49 -1.32
C LYS A 425 -22.67 -7.72 -0.02
N SER A 426 -22.87 -8.87 0.61
CA SER A 426 -22.09 -9.29 1.77
C SER A 426 -20.78 -9.90 1.28
N VAL A 427 -19.66 -9.36 1.75
CA VAL A 427 -18.31 -9.82 1.42
C VAL A 427 -17.59 -10.14 2.72
N PRO A 428 -17.01 -11.35 2.87
CA PRO A 428 -16.17 -11.66 4.02
C PRO A 428 -14.94 -10.75 4.08
N LEU A 429 -14.48 -10.43 5.30
CA LEU A 429 -13.28 -9.61 5.50
C LEU A 429 -12.09 -10.15 4.72
N TYR A 430 -11.87 -11.46 4.72
CA TYR A 430 -10.78 -12.10 3.99
C TYR A 430 -10.86 -11.94 2.46
N ALA A 431 -12.00 -11.53 1.93
CA ALA A 431 -12.23 -11.36 0.49
C ALA A 431 -12.22 -9.88 0.03
N ALA A 432 -11.68 -8.96 0.85
CA ALA A 432 -11.57 -7.54 0.48
C ALA A 432 -10.76 -7.32 -0.81
N PHE A 433 -9.84 -8.21 -1.14
CA PHE A 433 -9.05 -8.18 -2.38
C PHE A 433 -9.85 -8.48 -3.65
N CYS A 434 -11.06 -8.98 -3.53
CA CYS A 434 -11.96 -9.24 -4.68
C CYS A 434 -12.76 -7.99 -5.13
N ILE A 435 -12.77 -6.89 -4.33
CA ILE A 435 -13.58 -5.69 -4.56
C ILE A 435 -12.92 -4.75 -5.56
#